data_a0fea52805cd056c282c8c7343377829
#
_entry.id   a0fea52805cd056c282c8c7343377829
#
_cell.length_a   1.000
_cell.length_b   1.000
_cell.length_c   1.000
_cell.angle_alpha   90.00
_cell.angle_beta   90.00
_cell.angle_gamma   90.00
#
_symmetry.space_group_name_H-M   'P 1'
#
loop_
_entity.id
_entity.type
_entity.pdbx_description
1 polymer ?
#
loop_
_entity_poly.entity_id
_entity_poly.type
_entity_poly.pdbx_seq_one_letter_code
_entity_poly.pdbx_strand_id
1 'polypeptide(L)'
;MKTEERITKPAEDGSNSAPEAPIRRRGSFLKTALGLLVLLVLFGALAYGFNYWRLHRPTSEAEIANIESLIVAGKGEEARALMIDAQVRSKDVAALRLRIGRAFLREGQVGPATALLSQVEGSLIKEERLAIAEYFLVAGDPFSAARFFDAAMKSGMPRTASLLGRYGEALALSANPEAAVAAFKESLALDDSRVRVRLNLALTLANMGRLDESKIETLAVLKAEPENEKAASLLKALGGSR
;
A
#
# COMPACT_ATOMS: atom_id res chain seq x y z
N MET A 1 23.29 116.44 47.07
CA MET A 1 21.85 116.62 47.08
C MET A 1 21.29 115.23 46.89
N LYS A 2 20.82 114.65 47.96
CA LYS A 2 19.41 114.30 48.19
C LYS A 2 18.97 113.23 47.18
N THR A 3 18.44 112.08 47.42
CA THR A 3 17.67 111.54 48.57
C THR A 3 17.40 110.07 48.16
N GLU A 4 17.66 109.12 49.05
CA GLU A 4 16.60 108.34 49.69
C GLU A 4 15.49 107.86 48.72
N GLU A 5 15.09 106.64 48.70
CA GLU A 5 14.49 105.76 49.70
C GLU A 5 14.19 104.39 49.05
N ARG A 6 14.45 103.34 49.68
CA ARG A 6 13.67 102.47 50.56
C ARG A 6 13.01 101.28 49.86
N ILE A 7 13.50 100.17 50.20
CA ILE A 7 12.82 99.02 50.83
C ILE A 7 11.49 98.60 50.24
N THR A 8 11.44 97.42 49.78
CA THR A 8 10.76 96.31 50.51
C THR A 8 10.95 94.98 49.80
N LYS A 9 11.44 93.99 50.55
CA LYS A 9 11.08 92.61 50.35
C LYS A 9 9.62 92.43 50.66
N PRO A 10 8.90 91.46 50.14
CA PRO A 10 8.97 90.11 50.68
C PRO A 10 8.80 88.99 49.69
N ALA A 11 9.21 87.93 50.12
CA ALA A 11 8.71 86.64 50.47
C ALA A 11 8.71 85.61 49.37
N GLU A 12 9.43 84.65 49.73
CA GLU A 12 9.38 83.25 49.30
C GLU A 12 7.99 82.72 49.03
N ASP A 13 7.84 81.99 47.96
CA ASP A 13 7.15 80.74 48.09
C ASP A 13 7.80 79.72 47.11
N GLY A 14 8.57 78.90 47.72
CA GLY A 14 9.16 77.77 47.05
C GLY A 14 8.15 76.64 47.00
N SER A 15 7.61 76.36 45.87
CA SER A 15 7.02 75.04 45.64
C SER A 15 7.74 74.44 44.45
N ASN A 16 8.86 73.87 44.80
CA ASN A 16 9.57 72.91 43.91
C ASN A 16 8.80 71.60 43.90
N SER A 17 7.69 71.54 43.16
CA SER A 17 7.01 70.28 42.88
C SER A 17 7.80 69.54 41.79
N ALA A 18 8.64 68.69 42.25
CA ALA A 18 9.23 67.65 41.38
C ALA A 18 8.09 66.95 40.63
N PRO A 19 8.25 66.66 39.32
CA PRO A 19 7.23 65.91 38.59
C PRO A 19 7.11 64.54 39.21
N GLU A 20 5.90 64.20 39.70
CA GLU A 20 5.54 62.85 40.14
C GLU A 20 5.83 61.85 39.00
N ALA A 21 6.77 60.96 39.25
CA ALA A 21 7.06 59.92 38.34
C ALA A 21 5.76 59.06 38.13
N PRO A 22 5.39 58.74 36.88
CA PRO A 22 4.17 57.98 36.64
C PRO A 22 4.21 56.66 37.40
N ILE A 23 3.22 56.44 38.28
CA ILE A 23 3.02 55.21 39.00
C ILE A 23 2.85 54.13 37.95
N ARG A 24 3.95 53.41 37.65
CA ARG A 24 3.92 52.25 36.78
C ARG A 24 2.92 51.25 37.35
N ARG A 25 1.78 51.08 36.67
CA ARG A 25 0.73 50.09 36.99
C ARG A 25 1.31 48.66 36.76
N ARG A 26 2.18 48.22 37.68
CA ARG A 26 2.74 46.84 37.72
C ARG A 26 1.64 45.77 37.72
N GLY A 27 0.43 46.07 38.23
CA GLY A 27 -0.67 45.15 38.28
C GLY A 27 -1.36 44.82 36.94
N SER A 28 -1.25 45.75 35.95
CA SER A 28 -1.84 45.52 34.61
C SER A 28 -0.99 44.52 33.80
N PHE A 29 0.34 44.68 33.88
CA PHE A 29 1.26 43.80 33.14
C PHE A 29 1.23 42.34 33.66
N LEU A 30 1.08 42.15 34.98
CA LEU A 30 0.97 40.82 35.58
C LEU A 30 -0.35 40.12 35.20
N LYS A 31 -1.44 40.87 35.10
CA LYS A 31 -2.75 40.34 34.65
C LYS A 31 -2.75 39.94 33.19
N THR A 32 -2.11 40.75 32.31
CA THR A 32 -1.97 40.37 30.90
C THR A 32 -1.01 39.22 30.68
N ALA A 33 0.10 39.16 31.43
CA ALA A 33 1.02 38.04 31.38
C ALA A 33 0.38 36.73 31.86
N LEU A 34 -0.40 36.77 32.94
CA LEU A 34 -1.14 35.61 33.45
C LEU A 34 -2.24 35.17 32.46
N GLY A 35 -2.94 36.12 31.82
CA GLY A 35 -3.93 35.83 30.77
C GLY A 35 -3.30 35.14 29.55
N LEU A 36 -2.13 35.61 29.11
CA LEU A 36 -1.37 34.97 28.03
C LEU A 36 -0.89 33.54 28.40
N LEU A 37 -0.44 33.36 29.64
CA LEU A 37 -0.02 32.05 30.13
C LEU A 37 -1.22 31.06 30.14
N VAL A 38 -2.37 31.49 30.62
CA VAL A 38 -3.60 30.67 30.61
C VAL A 38 -4.01 30.31 29.18
N LEU A 39 -3.94 31.26 28.24
CA LEU A 39 -4.25 30.99 26.83
C LEU A 39 -3.27 30.01 26.20
N LEU A 40 -1.97 30.08 26.51
CA LEU A 40 -0.97 29.13 26.05
C LEU A 40 -1.21 27.74 26.60
N VAL A 41 -1.56 27.63 27.89
CA VAL A 41 -1.90 26.34 28.52
C VAL A 41 -3.17 25.75 27.89
N LEU A 42 -4.21 26.57 27.68
CA LEU A 42 -5.44 26.12 27.02
C LEU A 42 -5.20 25.70 25.57
N PHE A 43 -4.41 26.46 24.83
CA PHE A 43 -4.03 26.11 23.47
C PHE A 43 -3.21 24.81 23.43
N GLY A 44 -2.25 24.67 24.35
CA GLY A 44 -1.48 23.42 24.52
C GLY A 44 -2.36 22.23 24.85
N ALA A 45 -3.31 22.40 25.76
CA ALA A 45 -4.27 21.35 26.14
C ALA A 45 -5.20 20.98 24.97
N LEU A 46 -5.68 21.98 24.20
CA LEU A 46 -6.50 21.74 23.01
C LEU A 46 -5.69 21.03 21.92
N ALA A 47 -4.47 21.47 21.67
CA ALA A 47 -3.58 20.85 20.68
C ALA A 47 -3.24 19.40 21.09
N TYR A 48 -2.96 19.16 22.36
CA TYR A 48 -2.72 17.83 22.92
C TYR A 48 -3.99 16.97 22.80
N GLY A 49 -5.14 17.47 23.21
CA GLY A 49 -6.43 16.77 23.13
C GLY A 49 -6.80 16.43 21.69
N PHE A 50 -6.60 17.37 20.76
CA PHE A 50 -6.82 17.14 19.33
C PHE A 50 -5.86 16.07 18.76
N ASN A 51 -4.57 16.16 19.11
CA ASN A 51 -3.59 15.16 18.65
C ASN A 51 -3.86 13.78 19.27
N TYR A 52 -4.21 13.75 20.55
CA TYR A 52 -4.64 12.51 21.23
C TYR A 52 -5.87 11.91 20.55
N TRP A 53 -6.92 12.70 20.29
CA TRP A 53 -8.12 12.26 19.60
C TRP A 53 -7.79 11.78 18.18
N ARG A 54 -6.97 12.51 17.42
CA ARG A 54 -6.54 12.13 16.07
C ARG A 54 -5.85 10.77 16.04
N LEU A 55 -4.97 10.49 17.02
CA LEU A 55 -4.23 9.25 17.10
C LEU A 55 -5.06 8.05 17.59
N HIS A 56 -6.14 8.31 18.36
CA HIS A 56 -6.95 7.26 18.99
C HIS A 56 -8.31 7.04 18.31
N ARG A 57 -8.71 7.89 17.38
CA ARG A 57 -9.92 7.63 16.59
C ARG A 57 -9.69 6.42 15.67
N PRO A 58 -10.66 5.49 15.58
CA PRO A 58 -10.52 4.36 14.65
C PRO A 58 -10.47 4.85 13.21
N THR A 59 -9.73 4.13 12.35
CA THR A 59 -9.73 4.36 10.91
C THR A 59 -11.14 4.15 10.37
N SER A 60 -11.68 5.14 9.67
CA SER A 60 -13.02 5.10 9.10
C SER A 60 -13.03 4.48 7.69
N GLU A 61 -14.17 3.95 7.27
CA GLU A 61 -14.38 3.47 5.91
C GLU A 61 -14.13 4.57 4.86
N ALA A 62 -14.49 5.82 5.16
CA ALA A 62 -14.23 6.96 4.27
C ALA A 62 -12.72 7.22 4.08
N GLU A 63 -11.92 7.06 5.12
CA GLU A 63 -10.45 7.17 5.01
C GLU A 63 -9.87 6.03 4.16
N ILE A 64 -10.36 4.82 4.33
CA ILE A 64 -9.92 3.67 3.52
C ILE A 64 -10.34 3.88 2.06
N ALA A 65 -11.57 4.31 1.78
CA ALA A 65 -12.03 4.62 0.44
C ALA A 65 -11.21 5.75 -0.22
N ASN A 66 -10.79 6.76 0.55
CA ASN A 66 -9.90 7.80 0.06
C ASN A 66 -8.52 7.25 -0.32
N ILE A 67 -7.95 6.35 0.48
CA ILE A 67 -6.68 5.67 0.14
C ILE A 67 -6.85 4.88 -1.16
N GLU A 68 -7.93 4.11 -1.30
CA GLU A 68 -8.23 3.34 -2.51
C GLU A 68 -8.39 4.26 -3.74
N SER A 69 -9.07 5.40 -3.60
CA SER A 69 -9.23 6.37 -4.69
C SER A 69 -7.91 6.97 -5.16
N LEU A 70 -6.98 7.24 -4.23
CA LEU A 70 -5.64 7.72 -4.55
C LEU A 70 -4.82 6.66 -5.31
N ILE A 71 -4.98 5.38 -4.96
CA ILE A 71 -4.33 4.28 -5.69
C ILE A 71 -4.85 4.22 -7.12
N VAL A 72 -6.16 4.27 -7.33
CA VAL A 72 -6.80 4.30 -8.65
C VAL A 72 -6.35 5.53 -9.46
N ALA A 73 -6.17 6.68 -8.79
CA ALA A 73 -5.68 7.90 -9.43
C ALA A 73 -4.17 7.89 -9.76
N GLY A 74 -3.46 6.78 -9.48
CA GLY A 74 -2.02 6.69 -9.68
C GLY A 74 -1.16 7.44 -8.64
N LYS A 75 -1.77 7.95 -7.56
CA LYS A 75 -1.11 8.72 -6.49
C LYS A 75 -0.63 7.79 -5.37
N GLY A 76 0.17 6.78 -5.73
CA GLY A 76 0.59 5.73 -4.82
C GLY A 76 1.35 6.21 -3.58
N GLU A 77 2.17 7.27 -3.68
CA GLU A 77 2.91 7.81 -2.54
C GLU A 77 2.00 8.54 -1.54
N GLU A 78 1.00 9.30 -2.03
CA GLU A 78 -0.01 9.92 -1.17
C GLU A 78 -0.85 8.84 -0.45
N ALA A 79 -1.24 7.79 -1.16
CA ALA A 79 -1.95 6.65 -0.60
C ALA A 79 -1.14 5.95 0.50
N ARG A 80 0.17 5.75 0.29
CA ARG A 80 1.08 5.17 1.29
C ARG A 80 1.18 6.01 2.55
N ALA A 81 1.33 7.32 2.42
CA ALA A 81 1.42 8.22 3.56
C ALA A 81 0.16 8.14 4.44
N LEU A 82 -1.02 8.19 3.83
CA LEU A 82 -2.30 8.03 4.54
C LEU A 82 -2.47 6.64 5.16
N MET A 83 -1.98 5.60 4.48
CA MET A 83 -2.06 4.24 4.98
C MET A 83 -1.20 4.03 6.24
N ILE A 84 -0.01 4.64 6.32
CA ILE A 84 0.85 4.57 7.52
C ILE A 84 0.09 5.14 8.72
N ASP A 85 -0.55 6.29 8.58
CA ASP A 85 -1.37 6.92 9.62
C ASP A 85 -2.61 6.05 9.97
N ALA A 86 -3.26 5.48 8.95
CA ALA A 86 -4.40 4.58 9.13
C ALA A 86 -4.03 3.29 9.88
N GLN A 87 -2.84 2.70 9.61
CA GLN A 87 -2.38 1.48 10.29
C GLN A 87 -2.19 1.67 11.80
N VAL A 88 -1.66 2.83 12.21
CA VAL A 88 -1.48 3.15 13.64
C VAL A 88 -2.82 3.16 14.39
N ARG A 89 -3.90 3.54 13.72
CA ARG A 89 -5.24 3.70 14.29
C ARG A 89 -6.18 2.52 14.05
N SER A 90 -5.82 1.62 13.13
CA SER A 90 -6.66 0.49 12.77
C SER A 90 -6.74 -0.55 13.89
N LYS A 91 -7.95 -1.01 14.19
CA LYS A 91 -8.19 -2.14 15.10
C LYS A 91 -7.77 -3.47 14.48
N ASP A 92 -7.89 -3.57 13.15
CA ASP A 92 -7.48 -4.73 12.36
C ASP A 92 -6.53 -4.29 11.25
N VAL A 93 -5.25 -4.26 11.59
CA VAL A 93 -4.18 -3.88 10.66
C VAL A 93 -4.04 -4.92 9.54
N ALA A 94 -4.34 -6.19 9.80
CA ALA A 94 -4.24 -7.24 8.80
C ALA A 94 -5.31 -7.07 7.71
N ALA A 95 -6.57 -6.85 8.09
CA ALA A 95 -7.64 -6.57 7.14
C ALA A 95 -7.38 -5.30 6.32
N LEU A 96 -6.88 -4.23 6.96
CA LEU A 96 -6.51 -3.00 6.26
C LEU A 96 -5.41 -3.27 5.21
N ARG A 97 -4.32 -3.95 5.58
CA ARG A 97 -3.22 -4.30 4.66
C ARG A 97 -3.69 -5.16 3.50
N LEU A 98 -4.54 -6.15 3.80
CA LEU A 98 -5.11 -7.01 2.77
C LEU A 98 -5.93 -6.21 1.77
N ARG A 99 -6.81 -5.34 2.25
CA ARG A 99 -7.68 -4.51 1.41
C ARG A 99 -6.88 -3.55 0.52
N ILE A 100 -5.96 -2.80 1.11
CA ILE A 100 -5.12 -1.84 0.39
C ILE A 100 -4.13 -2.56 -0.54
N GLY A 101 -3.53 -3.68 -0.11
CA GLY A 101 -2.66 -4.49 -0.96
C GLY A 101 -3.37 -5.01 -2.22
N ARG A 102 -4.63 -5.45 -2.09
CA ARG A 102 -5.47 -5.82 -3.24
C ARG A 102 -5.78 -4.64 -4.16
N ALA A 103 -6.00 -3.44 -3.61
CA ALA A 103 -6.21 -2.24 -4.42
C ALA A 103 -4.97 -1.92 -5.27
N PHE A 104 -3.77 -1.98 -4.68
CA PHE A 104 -2.52 -1.82 -5.42
C PHE A 104 -2.34 -2.87 -6.53
N LEU A 105 -2.69 -4.14 -6.27
CA LEU A 105 -2.60 -5.19 -7.29
C LEU A 105 -3.55 -4.95 -8.47
N ARG A 106 -4.79 -4.52 -8.19
CA ARG A 106 -5.76 -4.22 -9.25
C ARG A 106 -5.27 -3.15 -10.21
N GLU A 107 -4.50 -2.19 -9.70
CA GLU A 107 -3.90 -1.12 -10.49
C GLU A 107 -2.48 -1.46 -11.00
N GLY A 108 -2.07 -2.72 -10.94
CA GLY A 108 -0.77 -3.18 -11.43
C GLY A 108 0.44 -2.68 -10.62
N GLN A 109 0.22 -2.09 -9.45
CA GLN A 109 1.28 -1.58 -8.58
C GLN A 109 1.84 -2.69 -7.69
N VAL A 110 2.62 -3.59 -8.29
CA VAL A 110 3.09 -4.84 -7.67
C VAL A 110 3.96 -4.61 -6.45
N GLY A 111 4.92 -3.69 -6.50
CA GLY A 111 5.86 -3.45 -5.40
C GLY A 111 5.17 -3.07 -4.07
N PRO A 112 4.33 -2.04 -4.03
CA PRO A 112 3.53 -1.70 -2.85
C PRO A 112 2.64 -2.84 -2.36
N ALA A 113 2.00 -3.54 -3.28
CA ALA A 113 1.14 -4.67 -2.96
C ALA A 113 1.91 -5.80 -2.27
N THR A 114 3.05 -6.21 -2.81
CA THR A 114 3.91 -7.26 -2.25
C THR A 114 4.37 -6.89 -0.84
N ALA A 115 4.78 -5.63 -0.63
CA ALA A 115 5.21 -5.15 0.69
C ALA A 115 4.11 -5.27 1.76
N LEU A 116 2.85 -5.08 1.38
CA LEU A 116 1.71 -5.17 2.30
C LEU A 116 1.25 -6.61 2.52
N LEU A 117 1.07 -7.36 1.44
CA LEU A 117 0.49 -8.69 1.47
C LEU A 117 1.42 -9.73 2.10
N SER A 118 2.74 -9.57 1.94
CA SER A 118 3.71 -10.44 2.63
C SER A 118 3.63 -10.34 4.16
N GLN A 119 3.24 -9.18 4.70
CA GLN A 119 3.12 -8.98 6.15
C GLN A 119 1.87 -9.63 6.76
N VAL A 120 0.90 -10.01 5.94
CA VAL A 120 -0.37 -10.61 6.38
C VAL A 120 -0.56 -12.06 5.90
N GLU A 121 0.41 -12.60 5.17
CA GLU A 121 0.32 -13.94 4.56
C GLU A 121 -0.06 -15.03 5.57
N GLY A 122 0.46 -14.96 6.81
CA GLY A 122 0.16 -15.92 7.87
C GLY A 122 -1.29 -15.89 8.36
N SER A 123 -1.99 -14.77 8.21
CA SER A 123 -3.39 -14.60 8.65
C SER A 123 -4.42 -14.86 7.56
N LEU A 124 -3.97 -15.03 6.29
CA LEU A 124 -4.88 -15.22 5.16
C LEU A 124 -5.48 -16.63 5.14
N ILE A 125 -6.77 -16.71 4.87
CA ILE A 125 -7.44 -17.96 4.53
C ILE A 125 -7.06 -18.42 3.11
N LYS A 126 -7.31 -19.69 2.81
CA LYS A 126 -6.91 -20.31 1.53
C LYS A 126 -7.53 -19.62 0.29
N GLU A 127 -8.78 -19.17 0.41
CA GLU A 127 -9.50 -18.46 -0.65
C GLU A 127 -8.88 -17.08 -0.94
N GLU A 128 -8.44 -16.37 0.09
CA GLU A 128 -7.74 -15.09 -0.05
C GLU A 128 -6.37 -15.26 -0.70
N ARG A 129 -5.63 -16.31 -0.30
CA ARG A 129 -4.34 -16.65 -0.92
C ARG A 129 -4.52 -16.94 -2.41
N LEU A 130 -5.55 -17.71 -2.77
CA LEU A 130 -5.86 -17.99 -4.17
C LEU A 130 -6.17 -16.72 -4.95
N ALA A 131 -7.04 -15.86 -4.41
CA ALA A 131 -7.39 -14.60 -5.07
C ALA A 131 -6.17 -13.68 -5.25
N ILE A 132 -5.29 -13.61 -4.26
CA ILE A 132 -4.04 -12.84 -4.32
C ILE A 132 -3.10 -13.42 -5.37
N ALA A 133 -2.96 -14.74 -5.45
CA ALA A 133 -2.16 -15.41 -6.46
C ALA A 133 -2.60 -15.05 -7.89
N GLU A 134 -3.92 -15.06 -8.13
CA GLU A 134 -4.49 -14.66 -9.42
C GLU A 134 -4.18 -13.19 -9.75
N TYR A 135 -4.31 -12.29 -8.77
CA TYR A 135 -3.95 -10.88 -8.98
C TYR A 135 -2.47 -10.68 -9.30
N PHE A 136 -1.56 -11.37 -8.59
CA PHE A 136 -0.13 -11.29 -8.89
C PHE A 136 0.21 -11.81 -10.29
N LEU A 137 -0.44 -12.90 -10.72
CA LEU A 137 -0.21 -13.44 -12.04
C LEU A 137 -0.67 -12.47 -13.14
N VAL A 138 -1.83 -11.84 -12.98
CA VAL A 138 -2.33 -10.82 -13.92
C VAL A 138 -1.47 -9.55 -13.89
N ALA A 139 -0.98 -9.15 -12.72
CA ALA A 139 -0.12 -7.98 -12.55
C ALA A 139 1.32 -8.18 -13.04
N GLY A 140 1.69 -9.40 -13.48
CA GLY A 140 3.01 -9.70 -14.04
C GLY A 140 4.09 -10.02 -12.99
N ASP A 141 3.70 -10.43 -11.78
CA ASP A 141 4.61 -11.00 -10.78
C ASP A 141 4.36 -12.51 -10.61
N PRO A 142 4.89 -13.34 -11.52
CA PRO A 142 4.68 -14.77 -11.47
C PRO A 142 5.36 -15.44 -10.27
N PHE A 143 6.42 -14.85 -9.73
CA PHE A 143 7.10 -15.39 -8.54
C PHE A 143 6.19 -15.32 -7.31
N SER A 144 5.62 -14.15 -7.03
CA SER A 144 4.64 -14.01 -5.93
C SER A 144 3.40 -14.83 -6.19
N ALA A 145 2.91 -14.89 -7.44
CA ALA A 145 1.78 -15.73 -7.81
C ALA A 145 2.01 -17.20 -7.48
N ALA A 146 3.14 -17.78 -7.91
CA ALA A 146 3.47 -19.18 -7.63
C ALA A 146 3.54 -19.46 -6.13
N ARG A 147 4.15 -18.56 -5.35
CA ARG A 147 4.23 -18.67 -3.90
C ARG A 147 2.85 -18.68 -3.24
N PHE A 148 1.95 -17.78 -3.64
CA PHE A 148 0.59 -17.72 -3.09
C PHE A 148 -0.31 -18.88 -3.56
N PHE A 149 -0.16 -19.38 -4.77
CA PHE A 149 -0.82 -20.63 -5.21
C PHE A 149 -0.40 -21.82 -4.36
N ASP A 150 0.90 -22.02 -4.15
CA ASP A 150 1.45 -23.08 -3.30
C ASP A 150 0.93 -22.95 -1.85
N ALA A 151 0.97 -21.74 -1.29
CA ALA A 151 0.45 -21.46 0.05
C ALA A 151 -1.05 -21.73 0.18
N ALA A 152 -1.85 -21.43 -0.86
CA ALA A 152 -3.29 -21.75 -0.88
C ALA A 152 -3.52 -23.26 -0.84
N MET A 153 -2.80 -24.04 -1.68
CA MET A 153 -2.90 -25.50 -1.70
C MET A 153 -2.44 -26.13 -0.38
N LYS A 154 -1.35 -25.65 0.21
CA LYS A 154 -0.88 -26.09 1.55
C LYS A 154 -1.87 -25.78 2.67
N SER A 155 -2.70 -24.77 2.49
CA SER A 155 -3.78 -24.40 3.43
C SER A 155 -5.09 -25.17 3.18
N GLY A 156 -5.07 -26.19 2.33
CA GLY A 156 -6.22 -27.06 2.06
C GLY A 156 -7.11 -26.60 0.89
N MET A 157 -6.61 -25.73 -0.01
CA MET A 157 -7.32 -25.48 -1.27
C MET A 157 -7.27 -26.72 -2.15
N PRO A 158 -8.41 -27.20 -2.71
CA PRO A 158 -8.42 -28.36 -3.59
C PRO A 158 -7.54 -28.16 -4.82
N ARG A 159 -6.76 -29.18 -5.16
CA ARG A 159 -5.91 -29.22 -6.35
C ARG A 159 -6.75 -29.52 -7.59
N THR A 160 -7.47 -28.51 -8.08
CA THR A 160 -8.30 -28.64 -9.28
C THR A 160 -7.46 -28.46 -10.55
N ALA A 161 -7.93 -29.00 -11.67
CA ALA A 161 -7.27 -28.81 -12.97
C ALA A 161 -7.06 -27.32 -13.31
N SER A 162 -8.01 -26.46 -12.95
CA SER A 162 -7.90 -25.01 -13.17
C SER A 162 -6.79 -24.39 -12.34
N LEU A 163 -6.76 -24.68 -11.02
CA LEU A 163 -5.76 -24.13 -10.11
C LEU A 163 -4.36 -24.59 -10.51
N LEU A 164 -4.20 -25.88 -10.79
CA LEU A 164 -2.91 -26.45 -11.21
C LEU A 164 -2.42 -25.88 -12.54
N GLY A 165 -3.32 -25.63 -13.49
CA GLY A 165 -2.95 -24.97 -14.75
C GLY A 165 -2.44 -23.55 -14.54
N ARG A 166 -3.09 -22.77 -13.67
CA ARG A 166 -2.66 -21.40 -13.30
C ARG A 166 -1.36 -21.39 -12.50
N TYR A 167 -1.22 -22.33 -11.57
CA TYR A 167 0.03 -22.51 -10.82
C TYR A 167 1.19 -22.88 -11.74
N GLY A 168 0.97 -23.82 -12.69
CA GLY A 168 1.96 -24.16 -13.70
C GLY A 168 2.37 -22.97 -14.58
N GLU A 169 1.42 -22.12 -14.95
CA GLU A 169 1.68 -20.87 -15.69
C GLU A 169 2.58 -19.93 -14.86
N ALA A 170 2.28 -19.73 -13.59
CA ALA A 170 3.10 -18.91 -12.69
C ALA A 170 4.52 -19.48 -12.53
N LEU A 171 4.65 -20.79 -12.38
CA LEU A 171 5.94 -21.50 -12.27
C LEU A 171 6.78 -21.36 -13.56
N ALA A 172 6.15 -21.53 -14.72
CA ALA A 172 6.85 -21.40 -16.00
C ALA A 172 7.41 -19.99 -16.21
N LEU A 173 6.63 -18.98 -15.85
CA LEU A 173 7.03 -17.57 -15.95
C LEU A 173 8.03 -17.13 -14.86
N SER A 174 8.09 -17.82 -13.71
CA SER A 174 9.04 -17.55 -12.62
C SER A 174 10.33 -18.37 -12.70
N ALA A 175 10.69 -18.86 -13.90
CA ALA A 175 11.89 -19.63 -14.17
C ALA A 175 12.02 -20.94 -13.34
N ASN A 176 10.88 -21.60 -13.09
CA ASN A 176 10.83 -22.94 -12.47
C ASN A 176 10.13 -23.95 -13.41
N PRO A 177 10.73 -24.24 -14.58
CA PRO A 177 10.07 -24.99 -15.63
C PRO A 177 9.81 -26.46 -15.28
N GLU A 178 10.65 -27.10 -14.48
CA GLU A 178 10.44 -28.49 -14.05
C GLU A 178 9.17 -28.63 -13.20
N ALA A 179 8.99 -27.72 -12.23
CA ALA A 179 7.78 -27.69 -11.41
C ALA A 179 6.55 -27.31 -12.23
N ALA A 180 6.70 -26.42 -13.23
CA ALA A 180 5.63 -26.07 -14.15
C ALA A 180 5.16 -27.28 -14.97
N VAL A 181 6.09 -28.07 -15.53
CA VAL A 181 5.77 -29.29 -16.25
C VAL A 181 5.01 -30.27 -15.35
N ALA A 182 5.42 -30.45 -14.10
CA ALA A 182 4.73 -31.31 -13.13
C ALA A 182 3.29 -30.81 -12.88
N ALA A 183 3.10 -29.51 -12.63
CA ALA A 183 1.79 -28.93 -12.39
C ALA A 183 0.87 -29.01 -13.61
N PHE A 184 1.38 -28.78 -14.82
CA PHE A 184 0.60 -28.94 -16.06
C PHE A 184 0.18 -30.39 -16.31
N LYS A 185 1.11 -31.33 -16.11
CA LYS A 185 0.79 -32.78 -16.26
C LYS A 185 -0.29 -33.21 -15.25
N GLU A 186 -0.20 -32.74 -13.99
CA GLU A 186 -1.23 -33.02 -12.98
C GLU A 186 -2.57 -32.40 -13.38
N SER A 187 -2.56 -31.14 -13.87
CA SER A 187 -3.77 -30.48 -14.39
C SER A 187 -4.45 -31.29 -15.51
N LEU A 188 -3.65 -31.73 -16.47
CA LEU A 188 -4.14 -32.52 -17.62
C LEU A 188 -4.59 -33.94 -17.22
N ALA A 189 -4.02 -34.53 -16.18
CA ALA A 189 -4.47 -35.80 -15.61
C ALA A 189 -5.87 -35.69 -14.98
N LEU A 190 -6.24 -34.49 -14.47
CA LEU A 190 -7.58 -34.23 -13.93
C LEU A 190 -8.58 -33.83 -15.02
N ASP A 191 -8.12 -33.16 -16.07
CA ASP A 191 -8.93 -32.70 -17.19
C ASP A 191 -8.05 -32.49 -18.43
N ASP A 192 -8.03 -33.53 -19.31
CA ASP A 192 -7.18 -33.55 -20.51
C ASP A 192 -7.69 -32.66 -21.65
N SER A 193 -8.92 -32.17 -21.54
CA SER A 193 -9.55 -31.25 -22.52
C SER A 193 -8.99 -29.81 -22.46
N ARG A 194 -8.12 -29.50 -21.52
CA ARG A 194 -7.59 -28.15 -21.29
C ARG A 194 -6.49 -27.77 -22.30
N VAL A 195 -6.90 -27.42 -23.53
CA VAL A 195 -6.00 -27.14 -24.64
C VAL A 195 -4.96 -26.07 -24.28
N ARG A 196 -5.36 -25.00 -23.56
CA ARG A 196 -4.42 -23.94 -23.15
C ARG A 196 -3.33 -24.46 -22.21
N VAL A 197 -3.67 -25.34 -21.26
CA VAL A 197 -2.70 -25.94 -20.34
C VAL A 197 -1.73 -26.83 -21.13
N ARG A 198 -2.22 -27.61 -22.08
CA ARG A 198 -1.41 -28.45 -22.96
C ARG A 198 -0.45 -27.64 -23.83
N LEU A 199 -0.91 -26.51 -24.36
CA LEU A 199 -0.06 -25.59 -25.11
C LEU A 199 1.05 -24.99 -24.22
N ASN A 200 0.71 -24.58 -23.01
CA ASN A 200 1.70 -24.04 -22.05
C ASN A 200 2.73 -25.11 -21.66
N LEU A 201 2.30 -26.38 -21.49
CA LEU A 201 3.20 -27.50 -21.28
C LEU A 201 4.15 -27.68 -22.46
N ALA A 202 3.62 -27.68 -23.70
CA ALA A 202 4.42 -27.82 -24.91
C ALA A 202 5.48 -26.72 -25.04
N LEU A 203 5.09 -25.44 -24.80
CA LEU A 203 6.01 -24.30 -24.81
C LEU A 203 7.08 -24.42 -23.73
N THR A 204 6.70 -24.84 -22.53
CA THR A 204 7.64 -25.02 -21.42
C THR A 204 8.67 -26.11 -21.74
N LEU A 205 8.20 -27.25 -22.28
CA LEU A 205 9.08 -28.35 -22.72
C LEU A 205 10.03 -27.93 -23.83
N ALA A 206 9.57 -27.13 -24.81
CA ALA A 206 10.41 -26.59 -25.87
C ALA A 206 11.51 -25.69 -25.29
N ASN A 207 11.17 -24.79 -24.37
CA ASN A 207 12.13 -23.92 -23.72
C ASN A 207 13.18 -24.68 -22.87
N MET A 208 12.82 -25.85 -22.38
CA MET A 208 13.73 -26.77 -21.67
C MET A 208 14.58 -27.64 -22.61
N GLY A 209 14.41 -27.50 -23.93
CA GLY A 209 15.07 -28.35 -24.90
C GLY A 209 14.50 -29.79 -25.04
N ARG A 210 13.36 -30.09 -24.37
CA ARG A 210 12.66 -31.38 -24.43
C ARG A 210 11.78 -31.44 -25.68
N LEU A 211 12.42 -31.38 -26.86
CA LEU A 211 11.77 -31.11 -28.14
C LEU A 211 10.77 -32.20 -28.55
N ASP A 212 11.11 -33.49 -28.33
CA ASP A 212 10.23 -34.62 -28.70
C ASP A 212 8.93 -34.60 -27.86
N GLU A 213 9.03 -34.36 -26.55
CA GLU A 213 7.86 -34.24 -25.68
C GLU A 213 7.02 -33.02 -26.07
N SER A 214 7.67 -31.89 -26.35
CA SER A 214 7.00 -30.67 -26.83
C SER A 214 6.22 -30.95 -28.12
N LYS A 215 6.81 -31.65 -29.06
CA LYS A 215 6.16 -32.03 -30.33
C LYS A 215 4.91 -32.89 -30.11
N ILE A 216 4.97 -33.85 -29.21
CA ILE A 216 3.80 -34.70 -28.87
C ILE A 216 2.65 -33.85 -28.36
N GLU A 217 2.92 -32.95 -27.37
CA GLU A 217 1.90 -32.11 -26.78
C GLU A 217 1.37 -31.06 -27.79
N THR A 218 2.23 -30.53 -28.67
CA THR A 218 1.86 -29.62 -29.73
C THR A 218 0.90 -30.27 -30.74
N LEU A 219 1.19 -31.48 -31.16
CA LEU A 219 0.31 -32.23 -32.05
C LEU A 219 -1.05 -32.57 -31.41
N ALA A 220 -1.06 -32.84 -30.09
CA ALA A 220 -2.32 -33.02 -29.35
C ALA A 220 -3.15 -31.71 -29.30
N VAL A 221 -2.51 -30.55 -29.18
CA VAL A 221 -3.21 -29.24 -29.30
C VAL A 221 -3.80 -29.08 -30.68
N LEU A 222 -3.05 -29.32 -31.75
CA LEU A 222 -3.54 -29.18 -33.14
C LEU A 222 -4.63 -30.20 -33.49
N LYS A 223 -4.63 -31.38 -32.85
CA LYS A 223 -5.72 -32.33 -32.99
C LYS A 223 -7.04 -31.82 -32.40
N ALA A 224 -6.97 -31.11 -31.28
CA ALA A 224 -8.14 -30.55 -30.62
C ALA A 224 -8.59 -29.20 -31.26
N GLU A 225 -7.62 -28.39 -31.64
CA GLU A 225 -7.78 -27.06 -32.24
C GLU A 225 -6.89 -26.93 -33.48
N PRO A 226 -7.33 -27.38 -34.68
CA PRO A 226 -6.53 -27.37 -35.90
C PRO A 226 -6.04 -26.00 -36.34
N GLU A 227 -6.78 -24.95 -35.99
CA GLU A 227 -6.48 -23.55 -36.34
C GLU A 227 -5.68 -22.81 -35.26
N ASN A 228 -5.12 -23.50 -34.27
CA ASN A 228 -4.34 -22.87 -33.21
C ASN A 228 -2.99 -22.40 -33.77
N GLU A 229 -2.89 -21.11 -34.08
CA GLU A 229 -1.72 -20.50 -34.69
C GLU A 229 -0.45 -20.63 -33.84
N LYS A 230 -0.57 -20.58 -32.52
CA LYS A 230 0.57 -20.73 -31.61
C LYS A 230 1.14 -22.14 -31.65
N ALA A 231 0.27 -23.14 -31.66
CA ALA A 231 0.68 -24.53 -31.79
C ALA A 231 1.27 -24.84 -33.17
N ALA A 232 0.69 -24.30 -34.24
CA ALA A 232 1.22 -24.43 -35.61
C ALA A 232 2.61 -23.80 -35.73
N SER A 233 2.80 -22.62 -35.17
CA SER A 233 4.10 -21.91 -35.15
C SER A 233 5.13 -22.71 -34.34
N LEU A 234 4.74 -23.25 -33.17
CA LEU A 234 5.61 -24.08 -32.35
C LEU A 234 6.02 -25.37 -33.10
N LEU A 235 5.06 -26.08 -33.74
CA LEU A 235 5.36 -27.28 -34.49
C LEU A 235 6.37 -26.99 -35.61
N LYS A 236 6.22 -25.89 -36.35
CA LYS A 236 7.17 -25.46 -37.37
C LYS A 236 8.56 -25.20 -36.79
N ALA A 237 8.64 -24.53 -35.62
CA ALA A 237 9.93 -24.27 -34.94
C ALA A 237 10.61 -25.57 -34.46
N LEU A 238 9.83 -26.58 -34.11
CA LEU A 238 10.33 -27.92 -33.70
C LEU A 238 10.75 -28.82 -34.92
N GLY A 239 10.78 -28.23 -36.13
CA GLY A 239 11.12 -29.01 -37.33
C GLY A 239 10.05 -29.97 -37.80
N GLY A 240 8.81 -29.79 -37.36
CA GLY A 240 7.63 -30.57 -37.77
C GLY A 240 6.94 -30.00 -39.00
N SER A 241 6.36 -30.84 -39.84
CA SER A 241 5.32 -30.46 -40.80
C SER A 241 3.93 -30.75 -40.20
N ARG A 242 2.93 -29.97 -40.61
CA ARG A 242 1.49 -30.28 -40.31
C ARG A 242 1.11 -31.65 -40.84
#